data_f775ef57bba21804e811d12c3ec0725e
#
_entry.id   f775ef57bba21804e811d12c3ec0725e
#
_cell.length_a   1.000
_cell.length_b   1.000
_cell.length_c   1.000
_cell.angle_alpha   90.00
_cell.angle_beta   90.00
_cell.angle_gamma   90.00
#
_symmetry.space_group_name_H-M   'P 1'
#
loop_
_entity.id
_entity.type
_entity.pdbx_description
1 polymer ?
#
loop_
_entity_poly.entity_id
_entity_poly.type
_entity_poly.pdbx_seq_one_letter_code
_entity_poly.pdbx_strand_id
1 'polypeptide(L)'
;DKHRTRAIAEAVGGEALVFYTVFAPFSSIRFGYGDELVMRTLREDPKAVCHALDVIAEDNKMLVKALFEAGADGIYYSVQGGEKNRFTVEEYRRVITPSDKAVLDYANTLGEFNILHCCGWAGDRNNIEVWQDYEAAAVNWAVYVEKMGMREGRDFFPNVKCVLGGLDNTPAGMLYKGTDDELKAEIRRLCAKTGRSGFILGADCSIQSDTPYERIRLATEYR
;
A
#
# COMPACT_ATOMS: atom_id res chain seq x y z
N ASP A 1 18.97 -3.49 3.07
CA ASP A 1 17.61 -3.57 3.58
C ASP A 1 17.54 -4.45 4.83
N LYS A 2 17.99 -5.72 4.78
CA LYS A 2 18.00 -6.66 5.92
C LYS A 2 18.68 -6.07 7.18
N HIS A 3 19.83 -5.41 7.05
CA HIS A 3 20.54 -4.81 8.19
C HIS A 3 19.78 -3.66 8.82
N ARG A 4 19.17 -2.79 8.00
CA ARG A 4 18.34 -1.68 8.48
C ARG A 4 17.08 -2.18 9.17
N THR A 5 16.40 -3.16 8.59
CA THR A 5 15.21 -3.78 9.20
C THR A 5 15.54 -4.36 10.56
N ARG A 6 16.65 -5.10 10.68
CA ARG A 6 17.10 -5.67 11.96
C ARG A 6 17.37 -4.59 13.01
N ALA A 7 18.12 -3.54 12.65
CA ALA A 7 18.43 -2.45 13.57
C ALA A 7 17.16 -1.74 14.05
N ILE A 8 16.15 -1.56 13.18
CA ILE A 8 14.86 -0.96 13.55
C ILE A 8 14.09 -1.91 14.48
N ALA A 9 13.99 -3.19 14.14
CA ALA A 9 13.27 -4.19 14.96
C ALA A 9 13.89 -4.30 16.36
N GLU A 10 15.21 -4.33 16.47
CA GLU A 10 15.94 -4.32 17.73
C GLU A 10 15.70 -3.03 18.53
N ALA A 11 15.69 -1.87 17.88
CA ALA A 11 15.46 -0.59 18.54
C ALA A 11 14.01 -0.42 19.01
N VAL A 12 13.05 -0.96 18.27
CA VAL A 12 11.62 -0.95 18.62
C VAL A 12 11.32 -1.91 19.79
N GLY A 13 12.08 -3.01 19.90
CA GLY A 13 12.02 -3.91 21.05
C GLY A 13 10.65 -4.55 21.31
N GLY A 14 9.80 -4.67 20.30
CA GLY A 14 8.45 -5.21 20.41
C GLY A 14 7.37 -4.19 20.85
N GLU A 15 7.72 -2.92 21.03
CA GLU A 15 6.74 -1.88 21.39
C GLU A 15 5.81 -1.48 20.24
N ALA A 16 6.22 -1.76 18.97
CA ALA A 16 5.41 -1.54 17.79
C ALA A 16 5.73 -2.59 16.72
N LEU A 17 4.80 -2.77 15.77
CA LEU A 17 5.03 -3.62 14.61
C LEU A 17 5.93 -2.91 13.59
N VAL A 18 6.85 -3.66 13.02
CA VAL A 18 7.83 -3.18 12.02
C VAL A 18 7.47 -3.71 10.64
N PHE A 19 7.20 -2.80 9.72
CA PHE A 19 6.88 -3.12 8.33
C PHE A 19 7.98 -2.61 7.40
N TYR A 20 8.21 -3.35 6.33
CA TYR A 20 9.06 -2.90 5.22
C TYR A 20 8.23 -2.77 3.95
N THR A 21 8.41 -1.66 3.22
CA THR A 21 7.71 -1.47 1.94
C THR A 21 8.34 -2.35 0.85
N VAL A 22 7.53 -3.24 0.29
CA VAL A 22 7.89 -4.06 -0.88
C VAL A 22 7.01 -3.63 -2.04
N PHE A 23 7.65 -3.20 -3.12
CA PHE A 23 6.92 -2.87 -4.35
C PHE A 23 6.58 -4.15 -5.11
N ALA A 24 5.34 -4.23 -5.58
CA ALA A 24 4.90 -5.33 -6.41
C ALA A 24 5.71 -5.41 -7.73
N PRO A 25 5.80 -6.57 -8.40
CA PRO A 25 6.62 -6.75 -9.58
C PRO A 25 6.37 -5.72 -10.68
N PHE A 26 5.10 -5.41 -10.96
CA PHE A 26 4.76 -4.40 -11.95
C PHE A 26 5.18 -2.98 -11.54
N SER A 27 5.08 -2.65 -10.26
CA SER A 27 5.60 -1.38 -9.72
C SER A 27 7.11 -1.27 -9.91
N SER A 28 7.84 -2.35 -9.61
CA SER A 28 9.30 -2.40 -9.71
C SER A 28 9.80 -2.22 -11.14
N ILE A 29 9.18 -2.90 -12.11
CA ILE A 29 9.57 -2.76 -13.53
C ILE A 29 9.26 -1.35 -14.07
N ARG A 30 8.14 -0.76 -13.66
CA ARG A 30 7.80 0.64 -14.02
C ARG A 30 8.82 1.65 -13.49
N PHE A 31 9.23 1.52 -12.23
CA PHE A 31 10.24 2.40 -11.63
C PHE A 31 11.62 2.20 -12.24
N GLY A 32 11.99 0.98 -12.60
CA GLY A 32 13.30 0.67 -13.16
C GLY A 32 13.46 1.11 -14.61
N TYR A 33 12.43 0.96 -15.43
CA TYR A 33 12.52 1.13 -16.88
C TYR A 33 11.64 2.24 -17.45
N GLY A 34 10.82 2.84 -16.62
CA GLY A 34 9.86 3.86 -17.03
C GLY A 34 8.56 3.27 -17.61
N ASP A 35 7.49 3.97 -17.33
CA ASP A 35 6.14 3.52 -17.63
C ASP A 35 5.88 3.34 -19.12
N GLU A 36 6.35 4.29 -19.95
CA GLU A 36 6.14 4.25 -21.42
C GLU A 36 6.75 3.01 -22.05
N LEU A 37 8.00 2.67 -21.69
CA LEU A 37 8.67 1.50 -22.22
C LEU A 37 7.95 0.21 -21.82
N VAL A 38 7.58 0.09 -20.56
CA VAL A 38 6.88 -1.10 -20.05
C VAL A 38 5.54 -1.28 -20.76
N MET A 39 4.75 -0.22 -20.89
CA MET A 39 3.44 -0.27 -21.55
C MET A 39 3.56 -0.55 -23.06
N ARG A 40 4.59 -0.03 -23.72
CA ARG A 40 4.87 -0.37 -25.11
C ARG A 40 5.23 -1.84 -25.27
N THR A 41 6.18 -2.32 -24.47
CA THR A 41 6.62 -3.73 -24.50
C THR A 41 5.46 -4.67 -24.19
N LEU A 42 4.59 -4.30 -23.25
CA LEU A 42 3.41 -5.10 -22.92
C LEU A 42 2.46 -5.26 -24.12
N ARG A 43 2.33 -4.22 -24.96
CA ARG A 43 1.52 -4.30 -26.18
C ARG A 43 2.19 -5.12 -27.30
N GLU A 44 3.52 -5.01 -27.44
CA GLU A 44 4.30 -5.64 -28.50
C GLU A 44 4.64 -7.11 -28.16
N ASP A 45 5.03 -7.38 -26.93
CA ASP A 45 5.39 -8.72 -26.43
C ASP A 45 4.92 -8.91 -24.97
N PRO A 46 3.64 -9.19 -24.75
CA PRO A 46 3.11 -9.42 -23.40
C PRO A 46 3.78 -10.61 -22.69
N LYS A 47 4.29 -11.60 -23.42
CA LYS A 47 4.97 -12.75 -22.79
C LYS A 47 6.30 -12.37 -22.18
N ALA A 48 7.06 -11.47 -22.80
CA ALA A 48 8.30 -10.96 -22.24
C ALA A 48 8.03 -10.21 -20.93
N VAL A 49 6.97 -9.38 -20.87
CA VAL A 49 6.61 -8.68 -19.64
C VAL A 49 6.16 -9.66 -18.55
N CYS A 50 5.28 -10.62 -18.86
CA CYS A 50 4.86 -11.64 -17.88
C CYS A 50 6.07 -12.41 -17.33
N HIS A 51 7.00 -12.82 -18.18
CA HIS A 51 8.22 -13.49 -17.74
C HIS A 51 9.07 -12.61 -16.81
N ALA A 52 9.23 -11.32 -17.14
CA ALA A 52 9.95 -10.38 -16.29
C ALA A 52 9.24 -10.21 -14.92
N LEU A 53 7.91 -10.15 -14.90
CA LEU A 53 7.13 -10.08 -13.66
C LEU A 53 7.31 -11.33 -12.80
N ASP A 54 7.36 -12.52 -13.40
CA ASP A 54 7.60 -13.78 -12.69
C ASP A 54 8.99 -13.80 -12.05
N VAL A 55 10.02 -13.36 -12.78
CA VAL A 55 11.40 -13.29 -12.25
C VAL A 55 11.45 -12.30 -11.07
N ILE A 56 10.87 -11.10 -11.21
CA ILE A 56 10.84 -10.11 -10.13
C ILE A 56 10.02 -10.63 -8.94
N ALA A 57 8.96 -11.40 -9.17
CA ALA A 57 8.19 -12.00 -8.08
C ALA A 57 9.04 -12.98 -7.26
N GLU A 58 9.87 -13.81 -7.90
CA GLU A 58 10.79 -14.70 -7.18
C GLU A 58 11.86 -13.92 -6.39
N ASP A 59 12.43 -12.87 -6.97
CA ASP A 59 13.36 -11.98 -6.26
C ASP A 59 12.68 -11.30 -5.05
N ASN A 60 11.45 -10.84 -5.22
CA ASN A 60 10.66 -10.26 -4.14
C ASN A 60 10.38 -11.27 -3.01
N LYS A 61 10.11 -12.54 -3.32
CA LYS A 61 9.95 -13.58 -2.28
C LYS A 61 11.23 -13.77 -1.47
N MET A 62 12.40 -13.76 -2.12
CA MET A 62 13.69 -13.82 -1.43
C MET A 62 13.89 -12.60 -0.52
N LEU A 63 13.55 -11.40 -0.99
CA LEU A 63 13.57 -10.18 -0.19
C LEU A 63 12.64 -10.30 1.02
N VAL A 64 11.38 -10.68 0.80
CA VAL A 64 10.36 -10.85 1.85
C VAL A 64 10.87 -11.81 2.93
N LYS A 65 11.37 -12.98 2.54
CA LYS A 65 11.97 -13.95 3.49
C LYS A 65 13.08 -13.31 4.33
N ALA A 66 14.00 -12.58 3.67
CA ALA A 66 15.10 -11.93 4.36
C ALA A 66 14.65 -10.82 5.33
N LEU A 67 13.54 -10.15 5.05
CA LEU A 67 12.95 -9.12 5.92
C LEU A 67 12.33 -9.75 7.17
N PHE A 68 11.56 -10.83 7.03
CA PHE A 68 11.02 -11.57 8.18
C PHE A 68 12.13 -12.16 9.05
N GLU A 69 13.18 -12.74 8.45
CA GLU A 69 14.37 -13.20 9.18
C GLU A 69 15.13 -12.08 9.91
N ALA A 70 14.94 -10.83 9.47
CA ALA A 70 15.52 -9.65 10.09
C ALA A 70 14.64 -9.04 11.19
N GLY A 71 13.45 -9.61 11.46
CA GLY A 71 12.54 -9.16 12.51
C GLY A 71 11.44 -8.22 12.04
N ALA A 72 11.14 -8.15 10.74
CA ALA A 72 9.91 -7.50 10.28
C ALA A 72 8.69 -8.33 10.70
N ASP A 73 7.64 -7.68 11.16
CA ASP A 73 6.36 -8.31 11.52
C ASP A 73 5.47 -8.52 10.28
N GLY A 74 5.73 -7.77 9.22
CA GLY A 74 5.01 -7.85 7.97
C GLY A 74 5.63 -6.98 6.88
N ILE A 75 5.02 -7.03 5.69
CA ILE A 75 5.36 -6.13 4.60
C ILE A 75 4.23 -5.12 4.37
N TYR A 76 4.61 -3.92 3.92
CA TYR A 76 3.71 -2.94 3.33
C TYR A 76 3.81 -3.12 1.82
N TYR A 77 2.93 -3.95 1.27
CA TYR A 77 2.99 -4.40 -0.12
C TYR A 77 2.31 -3.41 -1.05
N SER A 78 3.09 -2.71 -1.86
CA SER A 78 2.59 -1.62 -2.71
C SER A 78 2.32 -2.11 -4.13
N VAL A 79 1.05 -2.25 -4.47
CA VAL A 79 0.55 -2.56 -5.81
C VAL A 79 0.22 -1.28 -6.59
N GLN A 80 0.42 -1.31 -7.88
CA GLN A 80 0.20 -0.19 -8.81
C GLN A 80 -0.26 -0.68 -10.19
N GLY A 81 -0.57 0.26 -11.06
CA GLY A 81 -0.88 -0.04 -12.45
C GLY A 81 -2.34 -0.33 -12.73
N GLY A 82 -3.20 -0.24 -11.71
CA GLY A 82 -4.64 -0.41 -11.88
C GLY A 82 -5.37 0.78 -12.52
N GLU A 83 -4.66 1.82 -12.92
CA GLU A 83 -5.26 3.06 -13.45
C GLU A 83 -6.21 2.77 -14.62
N LYS A 84 -7.43 3.32 -14.55
CA LYS A 84 -8.54 3.06 -15.50
C LYS A 84 -8.22 3.40 -16.95
N ASN A 85 -7.27 4.30 -17.17
CA ASN A 85 -6.83 4.70 -18.50
C ASN A 85 -5.76 3.77 -19.11
N ARG A 86 -5.30 2.73 -18.38
CA ARG A 86 -4.20 1.84 -18.80
C ARG A 86 -4.66 0.43 -19.10
N PHE A 87 -5.44 -0.15 -18.19
CA PHE A 87 -5.88 -1.54 -18.24
C PHE A 87 -7.38 -1.63 -18.07
N THR A 88 -7.97 -2.59 -18.73
CA THR A 88 -9.23 -3.17 -18.29
C THR A 88 -9.00 -4.05 -17.05
N VAL A 89 -10.03 -4.32 -16.29
CA VAL A 89 -9.98 -5.26 -15.14
C VAL A 89 -9.49 -6.64 -15.59
N GLU A 90 -9.97 -7.11 -16.74
CA GLU A 90 -9.60 -8.41 -17.28
C GLU A 90 -8.12 -8.47 -17.68
N GLU A 91 -7.60 -7.43 -18.34
CA GLU A 91 -6.18 -7.36 -18.72
C GLU A 91 -5.27 -7.35 -17.50
N TYR A 92 -5.60 -6.54 -16.49
CA TYR A 92 -4.84 -6.49 -15.25
C TYR A 92 -4.80 -7.87 -14.58
N ARG A 93 -5.97 -8.49 -14.41
CA ARG A 93 -6.09 -9.81 -13.78
C ARG A 93 -5.34 -10.89 -14.53
N ARG A 94 -5.29 -10.83 -15.84
CA ARG A 94 -4.57 -11.81 -16.64
C ARG A 94 -3.06 -11.63 -16.59
N VAL A 95 -2.55 -10.40 -16.60
CA VAL A 95 -1.13 -10.11 -16.80
C VAL A 95 -0.41 -9.82 -15.49
N ILE A 96 -1.02 -9.04 -14.59
CA ILE A 96 -0.34 -8.49 -13.42
C ILE A 96 -0.69 -9.25 -12.15
N THR A 97 -1.96 -9.53 -11.92
CA THR A 97 -2.44 -10.23 -10.72
C THR A 97 -1.65 -11.51 -10.36
N PRO A 98 -1.24 -12.37 -11.31
CA PRO A 98 -0.49 -13.60 -10.95
C PRO A 98 0.81 -13.30 -10.19
N SER A 99 1.60 -12.35 -10.66
CA SER A 99 2.87 -11.96 -10.00
C SER A 99 2.65 -11.22 -8.69
N ASP A 100 1.63 -10.35 -8.61
CA ASP A 100 1.27 -9.63 -7.39
C ASP A 100 0.88 -10.62 -6.27
N LYS A 101 -0.04 -11.55 -6.58
CA LYS A 101 -0.50 -12.55 -5.61
C LYS A 101 0.61 -13.52 -5.22
N ALA A 102 1.48 -13.92 -6.16
CA ALA A 102 2.59 -14.81 -5.85
C ALA A 102 3.50 -14.28 -4.72
N VAL A 103 3.70 -12.98 -4.65
CA VAL A 103 4.50 -12.34 -3.57
C VAL A 103 3.69 -12.17 -2.30
N LEU A 104 2.45 -11.65 -2.39
CA LEU A 104 1.63 -11.37 -1.21
C LEU A 104 1.22 -12.68 -0.51
N ASP A 105 0.79 -13.68 -1.27
CA ASP A 105 0.40 -14.99 -0.72
C ASP A 105 1.60 -15.66 -0.04
N TYR A 106 2.80 -15.55 -0.62
CA TYR A 106 4.02 -16.01 0.03
C TYR A 106 4.30 -15.27 1.34
N ALA A 107 4.17 -13.94 1.36
CA ALA A 107 4.33 -13.14 2.57
C ALA A 107 3.33 -13.57 3.66
N ASN A 108 2.10 -13.90 3.28
CA ASN A 108 1.06 -14.38 4.19
C ASN A 108 1.37 -15.75 4.79
N THR A 109 2.25 -16.55 4.17
CA THR A 109 2.75 -17.80 4.79
C THR A 109 3.81 -17.55 5.87
N LEU A 110 4.43 -16.38 5.90
CA LEU A 110 5.52 -16.03 6.82
C LEU A 110 5.05 -15.21 8.02
N GLY A 111 3.95 -14.46 7.89
CA GLY A 111 3.42 -13.63 8.97
C GLY A 111 2.00 -13.14 8.70
N GLU A 112 1.32 -12.74 9.77
CA GLU A 112 -0.10 -12.40 9.76
C GLU A 112 -0.39 -10.91 9.53
N PHE A 113 0.62 -10.02 9.58
CA PHE A 113 0.41 -8.57 9.61
C PHE A 113 0.72 -7.87 8.29
N ASN A 114 0.63 -8.55 7.15
CA ASN A 114 0.90 -7.90 5.86
C ASN A 114 -0.19 -6.87 5.52
N ILE A 115 0.24 -5.74 4.96
CA ILE A 115 -0.62 -4.62 4.56
C ILE A 115 -0.60 -4.53 3.03
N LEU A 116 -1.77 -4.56 2.41
CA LEU A 116 -1.94 -4.26 0.99
C LEU A 116 -2.09 -2.75 0.79
N HIS A 117 -1.22 -2.13 0.02
CA HIS A 117 -1.34 -0.72 -0.37
C HIS A 117 -1.69 -0.58 -1.84
N CYS A 118 -2.93 -0.19 -2.13
CA CYS A 118 -3.41 0.13 -3.47
C CYS A 118 -3.02 1.57 -3.82
N CYS A 119 -1.87 1.75 -4.45
CA CYS A 119 -1.24 3.05 -4.62
C CYS A 119 -1.95 3.91 -5.67
N GLY A 120 -2.29 5.13 -5.30
CA GLY A 120 -2.87 6.16 -6.18
C GLY A 120 -1.88 7.23 -6.62
N TRP A 121 -0.58 6.94 -6.65
CA TRP A 121 0.48 7.94 -6.88
C TRP A 121 0.36 8.69 -8.21
N ALA A 122 -0.21 8.05 -9.23
CA ALA A 122 -0.42 8.69 -10.54
C ALA A 122 -1.52 9.76 -10.53
N GLY A 123 -2.33 9.83 -9.47
CA GLY A 123 -3.47 10.75 -9.37
C GLY A 123 -4.71 10.33 -10.15
N ASP A 124 -4.61 9.29 -10.96
CA ASP A 124 -5.72 8.69 -11.70
C ASP A 124 -6.41 7.61 -10.86
N ARG A 125 -7.73 7.51 -11.01
CA ARG A 125 -8.50 6.45 -10.36
C ARG A 125 -8.12 5.08 -10.90
N ASN A 126 -7.99 4.13 -9.99
CA ASN A 126 -7.74 2.75 -10.34
C ASN A 126 -9.05 1.97 -10.62
N ASN A 127 -8.95 0.88 -11.36
CA ASN A 127 -9.90 -0.22 -11.32
C ASN A 127 -9.69 -1.00 -10.01
N ILE A 128 -10.03 -0.39 -8.88
CA ILE A 128 -9.67 -0.90 -7.55
C ILE A 128 -10.21 -2.32 -7.28
N GLU A 129 -11.20 -2.75 -8.03
CA GLU A 129 -11.75 -4.11 -8.05
C GLU A 129 -10.76 -5.19 -8.49
N VAL A 130 -9.62 -4.82 -9.11
CA VAL A 130 -8.57 -5.79 -9.46
C VAL A 130 -7.87 -6.35 -8.24
N TRP A 131 -7.91 -5.63 -7.11
CA TRP A 131 -7.29 -6.01 -5.84
C TRP A 131 -8.30 -6.49 -4.77
N GLN A 132 -9.59 -6.52 -5.12
CA GLN A 132 -10.66 -6.82 -4.16
C GLN A 132 -10.53 -8.20 -3.49
N ASP A 133 -9.99 -9.18 -4.21
CA ASP A 133 -9.82 -10.56 -3.76
C ASP A 133 -8.44 -10.87 -3.17
N TYR A 134 -7.58 -9.86 -3.00
CA TYR A 134 -6.30 -10.04 -2.34
C TYR A 134 -6.50 -10.21 -0.82
N GLU A 135 -5.66 -11.05 -0.22
CA GLU A 135 -5.71 -11.32 1.21
C GLU A 135 -4.61 -10.57 1.94
N ALA A 136 -4.97 -9.80 2.96
CA ALA A 136 -4.03 -9.09 3.82
C ALA A 136 -4.66 -8.82 5.19
N ALA A 137 -3.83 -8.52 6.20
CA ALA A 137 -4.33 -8.10 7.51
C ALA A 137 -5.02 -6.73 7.44
N ALA A 138 -4.46 -5.83 6.65
CA ALA A 138 -5.03 -4.51 6.42
C ALA A 138 -4.89 -4.09 4.95
N VAL A 139 -5.77 -3.19 4.52
CA VAL A 139 -5.68 -2.54 3.22
C VAL A 139 -5.63 -1.02 3.37
N ASN A 140 -4.79 -0.40 2.55
CA ASN A 140 -4.64 1.05 2.43
C ASN A 140 -4.82 1.48 0.98
N TRP A 141 -5.45 2.61 0.74
CA TRP A 141 -5.63 3.19 -0.59
C TRP A 141 -5.72 4.72 -0.53
N ALA A 142 -5.57 5.36 -1.68
CA ALA A 142 -5.71 6.82 -1.82
C ALA A 142 -7.20 7.21 -1.81
N VAL A 143 -7.78 7.44 -0.64
CA VAL A 143 -9.21 7.72 -0.42
C VAL A 143 -9.73 8.85 -1.32
N TYR A 144 -8.95 9.91 -1.44
CA TYR A 144 -9.36 11.10 -2.20
C TYR A 144 -9.24 10.91 -3.71
N VAL A 145 -8.34 10.05 -4.17
CA VAL A 145 -8.22 9.67 -5.58
C VAL A 145 -9.35 8.71 -5.96
N GLU A 146 -9.52 7.64 -5.18
CA GLU A 146 -10.50 6.59 -5.46
C GLU A 146 -11.96 7.03 -5.19
N LYS A 147 -12.16 8.11 -4.42
CA LYS A 147 -13.48 8.58 -3.98
C LYS A 147 -14.23 7.51 -3.17
N MET A 148 -13.51 6.68 -2.48
CA MET A 148 -14.02 5.61 -1.64
C MET A 148 -13.56 5.85 -0.19
N GLY A 149 -14.51 6.10 0.71
CA GLY A 149 -14.22 6.35 2.13
C GLY A 149 -13.81 5.08 2.90
N MET A 150 -13.19 5.25 4.09
CA MET A 150 -12.69 4.13 4.90
C MET A 150 -13.78 3.09 5.22
N ARG A 151 -15.00 3.51 5.56
CA ARG A 151 -16.09 2.58 5.84
C ARG A 151 -16.55 1.82 4.59
N GLU A 152 -16.68 2.51 3.48
CA GLU A 152 -17.05 1.92 2.18
C GLU A 152 -15.99 0.90 1.72
N GLY A 153 -14.70 1.24 1.88
CA GLY A 153 -13.61 0.32 1.55
C GLY A 153 -13.58 -0.92 2.43
N ARG A 154 -13.98 -0.82 3.71
CA ARG A 154 -14.12 -2.00 4.58
C ARG A 154 -15.14 -2.99 4.03
N ASP A 155 -16.25 -2.49 3.52
CA ASP A 155 -17.31 -3.33 2.95
C ASP A 155 -16.89 -3.86 1.56
N PHE A 156 -16.02 -3.11 0.87
CA PHE A 156 -15.54 -3.45 -0.47
C PHE A 156 -14.45 -4.55 -0.47
N PHE A 157 -13.56 -4.62 0.53
CA PHE A 157 -12.49 -5.60 0.64
C PHE A 157 -12.84 -6.71 1.62
N PRO A 158 -13.51 -7.81 1.18
CA PRO A 158 -14.05 -8.83 2.07
C PRO A 158 -12.97 -9.70 2.75
N ASN A 159 -11.77 -9.77 2.17
CA ASN A 159 -10.68 -10.62 2.65
C ASN A 159 -9.68 -9.88 3.55
N VAL A 160 -10.02 -8.67 4.01
CA VAL A 160 -9.18 -7.91 4.95
C VAL A 160 -9.91 -7.64 6.26
N LYS A 161 -9.17 -7.67 7.36
CA LYS A 161 -9.73 -7.46 8.72
C LYS A 161 -9.73 -5.99 9.12
N CYS A 162 -8.88 -5.18 8.52
CA CYS A 162 -8.63 -3.81 8.91
C CYS A 162 -8.44 -2.90 7.70
N VAL A 163 -8.91 -1.66 7.79
CA VAL A 163 -8.60 -0.59 6.82
C VAL A 163 -7.64 0.41 7.46
N LEU A 164 -6.65 0.86 6.70
CA LEU A 164 -5.64 1.82 7.11
C LEU A 164 -5.71 3.05 6.22
N GLY A 165 -5.66 4.26 6.77
CA GLY A 165 -5.63 5.48 5.99
C GLY A 165 -6.57 6.55 6.48
N GLY A 166 -7.09 7.34 5.56
CA GLY A 166 -8.11 8.36 5.77
C GLY A 166 -7.57 9.79 5.81
N LEU A 167 -6.27 9.97 6.09
CA LEU A 167 -5.65 11.30 6.02
C LEU A 167 -5.02 11.52 4.64
N ASP A 168 -5.50 12.52 3.95
CA ASP A 168 -4.93 12.97 2.67
C ASP A 168 -3.45 13.32 2.86
N ASN A 169 -2.58 12.60 2.16
CA ASN A 169 -1.14 12.76 2.21
C ASN A 169 -0.60 13.87 1.28
N THR A 170 -1.47 14.49 0.49
CA THR A 170 -1.06 15.53 -0.47
C THR A 170 -0.79 16.87 0.23
N PRO A 171 -0.09 17.81 -0.42
CA PRO A 171 0.09 19.16 0.12
C PRO A 171 -1.22 19.94 0.36
N ALA A 172 -2.34 19.49 -0.21
CA ALA A 172 -3.66 20.06 0.03
C ALA A 172 -4.36 19.47 1.27
N GLY A 173 -3.87 18.34 1.77
CA GLY A 173 -4.47 17.59 2.88
C GLY A 173 -4.32 18.27 4.23
N MET A 174 -5.23 17.95 5.16
CA MET A 174 -5.24 18.52 6.51
C MET A 174 -3.99 18.14 7.31
N LEU A 175 -3.39 16.98 7.02
CA LEU A 175 -2.15 16.57 7.68
C LEU A 175 -0.99 17.53 7.36
N TYR A 176 -0.92 18.07 6.15
CA TYR A 176 0.15 18.98 5.71
C TYR A 176 -0.22 20.44 5.92
N LYS A 177 -1.38 20.89 5.43
CA LYS A 177 -1.74 22.28 5.30
C LYS A 177 -2.70 22.81 6.39
N GLY A 178 -3.52 21.96 6.98
CA GLY A 178 -4.54 22.35 7.94
C GLY A 178 -3.97 22.91 9.25
N THR A 179 -4.75 23.71 9.96
CA THR A 179 -4.47 24.07 11.35
C THR A 179 -4.58 22.84 12.26
N ASP A 180 -4.09 22.94 13.49
CA ASP A 180 -4.21 21.86 14.47
C ASP A 180 -5.66 21.51 14.77
N ASP A 181 -6.54 22.50 14.86
CA ASP A 181 -7.95 22.29 15.14
C ASP A 181 -8.69 21.65 13.97
N GLU A 182 -8.35 22.01 12.73
CA GLU A 182 -8.87 21.36 11.54
C GLU A 182 -8.42 19.90 11.45
N LEU A 183 -7.15 19.60 11.73
CA LEU A 183 -6.65 18.24 11.77
C LEU A 183 -7.37 17.40 12.84
N LYS A 184 -7.52 17.94 14.06
CA LYS A 184 -8.27 17.29 15.14
C LYS A 184 -9.73 17.04 14.76
N ALA A 185 -10.38 18.00 14.12
CA ALA A 185 -11.75 17.86 13.64
C ALA A 185 -11.87 16.75 12.60
N GLU A 186 -10.93 16.69 11.65
CA GLU A 186 -10.89 15.65 10.61
C GLU A 186 -10.65 14.25 11.21
N ILE A 187 -9.75 14.11 12.19
CA ILE A 187 -9.50 12.85 12.89
C ILE A 187 -10.77 12.36 13.60
N ARG A 188 -11.46 13.26 14.33
CA ARG A 188 -12.74 12.90 15.00
C ARG A 188 -13.78 12.44 13.97
N ARG A 189 -13.89 13.16 12.85
CA ARG A 189 -14.82 12.82 11.77
C ARG A 189 -14.52 11.44 11.19
N LEU A 190 -13.26 11.14 10.91
CA LEU A 190 -12.81 9.84 10.39
C LEU A 190 -13.11 8.71 11.38
N CYS A 191 -12.73 8.87 12.66
CA CYS A 191 -13.00 7.90 13.72
C CYS A 191 -14.50 7.66 13.94
N ALA A 192 -15.31 8.74 13.97
CA ALA A 192 -16.75 8.64 14.13
C ALA A 192 -17.43 7.91 12.96
N LYS A 193 -16.98 8.18 11.73
CA LYS A 193 -17.54 7.58 10.51
C LYS A 193 -17.10 6.12 10.31
N THR A 194 -15.85 5.81 10.64
CA THR A 194 -15.25 4.50 10.35
C THR A 194 -15.42 3.52 11.51
N GLY A 195 -15.52 4.04 12.75
CA GLY A 195 -15.52 3.23 13.96
C GLY A 195 -14.09 3.00 14.49
N ARG A 196 -14.00 2.40 15.69
CA ARG A 196 -12.73 2.20 16.38
C ARG A 196 -12.12 0.81 16.16
N SER A 197 -12.91 -0.17 15.74
CA SER A 197 -12.45 -1.53 15.48
C SER A 197 -12.25 -1.74 14.00
N GLY A 198 -11.17 -2.44 13.61
CA GLY A 198 -10.84 -2.71 12.21
C GLY A 198 -10.45 -1.44 11.41
N PHE A 199 -9.92 -0.42 12.10
CA PHE A 199 -9.46 0.83 11.50
C PHE A 199 -8.16 1.30 12.15
N ILE A 200 -7.18 1.59 11.32
CA ILE A 200 -5.92 2.24 11.68
C ILE A 200 -5.91 3.61 11.01
N LEU A 201 -5.91 4.68 11.82
CA LEU A 201 -5.73 6.02 11.29
C LEU A 201 -4.33 6.17 10.71
N GLY A 202 -4.23 6.60 9.48
CA GLY A 202 -2.97 6.80 8.78
C GLY A 202 -3.12 7.70 7.57
N ALA A 203 -2.03 7.92 6.86
CA ALA A 203 -2.05 8.63 5.60
C ALA A 203 -2.44 7.69 4.45
N ASP A 204 -3.04 8.24 3.41
CA ASP A 204 -3.49 7.51 2.22
C ASP A 204 -2.32 6.96 1.38
N CYS A 205 -1.16 7.60 1.47
CA CYS A 205 0.10 7.21 0.83
C CYS A 205 1.27 7.88 1.58
N SER A 206 2.47 7.91 1.00
CA SER A 206 3.64 8.60 1.54
C SER A 206 3.33 10.06 1.84
N ILE A 207 3.60 10.50 3.06
CA ILE A 207 3.46 11.89 3.46
C ILE A 207 4.59 12.75 2.88
N GLN A 208 4.37 14.05 2.76
CA GLN A 208 5.39 14.99 2.31
C GLN A 208 6.59 14.95 3.26
N SER A 209 7.82 14.93 2.72
CA SER A 209 9.05 14.80 3.51
C SER A 209 9.31 15.97 4.46
N ASP A 210 8.70 17.11 4.19
CA ASP A 210 8.76 18.35 4.99
C ASP A 210 7.55 18.54 5.91
N THR A 211 6.69 17.53 6.05
CA THR A 211 5.59 17.56 7.04
C THR A 211 6.17 17.68 8.45
N PRO A 212 5.83 18.72 9.23
CA PRO A 212 6.35 18.89 10.57
C PRO A 212 6.05 17.67 11.47
N TYR A 213 7.05 17.22 12.22
CA TYR A 213 6.91 16.04 13.09
C TYR A 213 5.77 16.22 14.13
N GLU A 214 5.57 17.44 14.63
CA GLU A 214 4.51 17.80 15.57
C GLU A 214 3.12 17.50 14.99
N ARG A 215 2.95 17.63 13.68
CA ARG A 215 1.69 17.30 12.98
C ARG A 215 1.41 15.80 13.01
N ILE A 216 2.47 15.01 12.76
CA ILE A 216 2.39 13.55 12.81
C ILE A 216 2.06 13.11 14.24
N ARG A 217 2.76 13.68 15.23
CA ARG A 217 2.53 13.39 16.65
C ARG A 217 1.09 13.75 17.06
N LEU A 218 0.60 14.93 16.67
CA LEU A 218 -0.78 15.33 16.92
C LEU A 218 -1.78 14.32 16.38
N ALA A 219 -1.55 13.81 15.15
CA ALA A 219 -2.43 12.83 14.54
C ALA A 219 -2.44 11.49 15.30
N THR A 220 -1.31 11.08 15.87
CA THR A 220 -1.20 9.82 16.63
C THR A 220 -1.77 9.92 18.04
N GLU A 221 -1.63 11.07 18.71
CA GLU A 221 -2.09 11.28 20.08
C GLU A 221 -3.60 11.59 20.17
N TYR A 222 -4.22 12.07 19.10
CA TYR A 222 -5.58 12.64 19.12
C TYR A 222 -6.68 11.68 18.63
N ARG A 223 -6.47 10.40 18.58
CA ARG A 223 -7.43 9.38 18.10
C ARG A 223 -8.45 8.91 19.16
#